data_65716a6e09f50a7b6eef030109f56600
#
_entry.id   65716a6e09f50a7b6eef030109f56600
#
_cell.length_a   1.000
_cell.length_b   1.000
_cell.length_c   1.000
_cell.angle_alpha   90.00
_cell.angle_beta   90.00
_cell.angle_gamma   90.00
#
_symmetry.space_group_name_H-M   'P 1'
#
loop_
_entity.id
_entity.type
_entity.pdbx_description
1 polymer ?
#
loop_
_entity_poly.entity_id
_entity_poly.type
_entity_poly.pdbx_seq_one_letter_code
_entity_poly.pdbx_strand_id
1 'polypeptide(L)'
;MKKRNAYITTQFQTREEQESGDLVLSGYFIKFDEVTELWPGYFEVIKRDGVEKAIKDADIRALFNHDDSLVLGRTGNGTVTLGVDDVGLFGDIIINRNDPQAVGAYARVQRGDVVGCSFGFMPIKINTEERDDGSYLDTILELEIFEVSPCTFPAYPQTEIAARQKDFESQRRAKRETLIKRKKEIKEKFKL
;
A
#
# COMPACT_ATOMS: atom_id res chain seq x y z
N MET A 1 -9.55 -11.74 -3.55
CA MET A 1 -9.14 -10.31 -3.61
C MET A 1 -7.80 -10.23 -4.31
N LYS A 2 -7.51 -9.15 -5.05
CA LYS A 2 -6.21 -8.97 -5.72
C LYS A 2 -5.25 -8.22 -4.82
N LYS A 3 -3.96 -8.56 -4.89
CA LYS A 3 -2.86 -7.83 -4.22
C LYS A 3 -2.84 -6.38 -4.71
N ARG A 4 -2.55 -5.44 -3.82
CA ARG A 4 -2.45 -4.01 -4.09
C ARG A 4 -1.12 -3.48 -3.60
N ASN A 5 -0.60 -2.45 -4.28
CA ASN A 5 0.52 -1.66 -3.82
C ASN A 5 0.00 -0.25 -3.54
N ALA A 6 0.36 0.31 -2.40
CA ALA A 6 0.12 1.71 -2.07
C ALA A 6 1.44 2.43 -1.89
N TYR A 7 1.45 3.70 -2.23
CA TYR A 7 2.64 4.52 -2.26
C TYR A 7 2.50 5.73 -1.34
N ILE A 8 3.59 6.07 -0.67
CA ILE A 8 3.74 7.34 0.03
C ILE A 8 5.10 7.97 -0.29
N THR A 9 5.15 9.30 -0.34
CA THR A 9 6.42 10.03 -0.30
C THR A 9 6.84 10.13 1.16
N THR A 10 7.99 9.55 1.48
CA THR A 10 8.59 9.65 2.81
C THR A 10 10.07 10.02 2.67
N GLN A 11 10.61 10.66 3.70
CA GLN A 11 12.05 10.83 3.77
C GLN A 11 12.62 9.63 4.50
N PHE A 12 13.35 8.79 3.77
CA PHE A 12 14.18 7.78 4.38
C PHE A 12 15.36 8.43 5.10
N GLN A 13 15.65 7.91 6.28
CA GLN A 13 16.87 8.21 7.00
C GLN A 13 17.82 7.02 6.84
N THR A 14 19.08 7.32 6.60
CA THR A 14 20.15 6.33 6.60
C THR A 14 21.01 6.56 7.82
N ARG A 15 21.36 5.49 8.52
CA ARG A 15 22.30 5.55 9.61
C ARG A 15 23.23 4.35 9.58
N GLU A 16 24.41 4.54 10.13
CA GLU A 16 25.35 3.48 10.47
C GLU A 16 25.38 3.37 12.00
N GLU A 17 25.04 2.22 12.52
CA GLU A 17 25.08 1.94 13.96
C GLU A 17 26.52 1.93 14.44
N GLN A 18 26.85 2.80 15.38
CA GLN A 18 28.23 2.97 15.86
C GLN A 18 28.80 1.72 16.54
N GLU A 19 27.94 0.95 17.23
CA GLU A 19 28.38 -0.24 17.97
C GLU A 19 28.45 -1.50 17.10
N SER A 20 27.49 -1.72 16.20
CA SER A 20 27.43 -2.92 15.33
C SER A 20 28.03 -2.68 13.95
N GLY A 21 28.11 -1.44 13.52
CA GLY A 21 28.48 -1.07 12.15
C GLY A 21 27.38 -1.37 11.13
N ASP A 22 26.15 -1.64 11.55
CA ASP A 22 25.05 -1.97 10.65
C ASP A 22 24.60 -0.76 9.83
N LEU A 23 24.34 -0.99 8.55
CA LEU A 23 23.70 -0.02 7.68
C LEU A 23 22.19 -0.17 7.83
N VAL A 24 21.49 0.89 8.24
CA VAL A 24 20.06 0.86 8.50
C VAL A 24 19.33 1.88 7.65
N LEU A 25 18.26 1.45 6.99
CA LEU A 25 17.26 2.31 6.35
C LEU A 25 16.06 2.44 7.28
N SER A 26 15.66 3.68 7.57
CA SER A 26 14.51 3.97 8.43
C SER A 26 13.53 4.88 7.71
N GLY A 27 12.23 4.64 7.85
CA GLY A 27 11.22 5.50 7.24
C GLY A 27 9.79 5.03 7.49
N TYR A 28 8.84 5.85 7.07
CA TYR A 28 7.42 5.51 7.08
C TYR A 28 7.03 4.83 5.78
N PHE A 29 6.39 3.67 5.87
CA PHE A 29 5.89 2.90 4.73
C PHE A 29 4.40 3.15 4.47
N ILE A 30 3.65 3.53 5.50
CA ILE A 30 2.23 3.91 5.42
C ILE A 30 2.05 5.16 6.26
N LYS A 31 1.26 6.13 5.77
CA LYS A 31 0.72 7.22 6.56
C LYS A 31 -0.78 7.03 6.75
N PHE A 32 -1.24 7.22 7.99
CA PHE A 32 -2.65 7.05 8.31
C PHE A 32 -3.45 8.28 7.90
N ASP A 33 -4.72 8.02 7.56
CA ASP A 33 -5.71 9.06 7.23
C ASP A 33 -5.31 9.99 6.07
N GLU A 34 -4.23 9.65 5.35
CA GLU A 34 -3.87 10.33 4.11
C GLU A 34 -4.71 9.76 2.96
N VAL A 35 -5.61 10.60 2.43
CA VAL A 35 -6.49 10.23 1.32
C VAL A 35 -5.71 10.31 0.01
N THR A 36 -5.55 9.19 -0.65
CA THR A 36 -4.84 9.08 -1.93
C THR A 36 -5.82 8.93 -3.08
N GLU A 37 -5.71 9.78 -4.10
CA GLU A 37 -6.46 9.62 -5.33
C GLU A 37 -5.79 8.56 -6.20
N LEU A 38 -6.51 7.47 -6.50
CA LEU A 38 -6.03 6.37 -7.32
C LEU A 38 -6.23 6.63 -8.83
N TRP A 39 -7.36 7.22 -9.17
CA TRP A 39 -7.71 7.78 -10.48
C TRP A 39 -8.80 8.83 -10.29
N PRO A 40 -9.07 9.71 -11.28
CA PRO A 40 -10.01 10.80 -11.13
C PRO A 40 -11.34 10.37 -10.50
N GLY A 41 -11.64 10.92 -9.33
CA GLY A 41 -12.86 10.65 -8.58
C GLY A 41 -12.87 9.34 -7.79
N TYR A 42 -11.75 8.64 -7.63
CA TYR A 42 -11.67 7.46 -6.79
C TYR A 42 -10.51 7.54 -5.80
N PHE A 43 -10.83 7.47 -4.52
CA PHE A 43 -9.92 7.71 -3.42
C PHE A 43 -9.78 6.48 -2.53
N GLU A 44 -8.65 6.36 -1.86
CA GLU A 44 -8.37 5.32 -0.88
C GLU A 44 -7.74 5.93 0.38
N VAL A 45 -8.13 5.41 1.54
CA VAL A 45 -7.53 5.77 2.83
C VAL A 45 -7.32 4.50 3.66
N ILE A 46 -6.19 4.44 4.38
CA ILE A 46 -5.83 3.30 5.21
C ILE A 46 -5.97 3.66 6.67
N LYS A 47 -6.66 2.81 7.43
CA LYS A 47 -6.90 3.02 8.86
C LYS A 47 -5.86 2.32 9.71
N ARG A 48 -5.45 2.99 10.78
CA ARG A 48 -4.45 2.55 11.75
C ARG A 48 -4.71 1.14 12.28
N ASP A 49 -5.92 0.89 12.80
CA ASP A 49 -6.27 -0.38 13.43
C ASP A 49 -6.06 -1.60 12.53
N GLY A 50 -6.27 -1.42 11.21
CA GLY A 50 -6.04 -2.46 10.22
C GLY A 50 -4.57 -2.79 10.07
N VAL A 51 -3.70 -1.76 10.09
CA VAL A 51 -2.25 -1.92 9.98
C VAL A 51 -1.65 -2.53 11.24
N GLU A 52 -2.08 -2.08 12.44
CA GLU A 52 -1.64 -2.64 13.72
C GLU A 52 -1.90 -4.15 13.80
N LYS A 53 -3.06 -4.60 13.32
CA LYS A 53 -3.35 -6.04 13.24
C LYS A 53 -2.53 -6.74 12.18
N ALA A 54 -2.31 -6.09 11.02
CA ALA A 54 -1.61 -6.68 9.88
C ALA A 54 -0.13 -6.96 10.14
N ILE A 55 0.52 -6.18 11.00
CA ILE A 55 1.95 -6.37 11.34
C ILE A 55 2.16 -7.33 12.51
N LYS A 56 1.10 -7.65 13.27
CA LYS A 56 1.19 -8.53 14.42
C LYS A 56 1.46 -9.96 13.96
N ASP A 57 2.59 -10.51 14.35
CA ASP A 57 3.04 -11.88 14.02
C ASP A 57 3.17 -12.15 12.50
N ALA A 58 3.16 -11.11 11.67
CA ALA A 58 3.29 -11.23 10.22
C ALA A 58 4.74 -11.36 9.77
N ASP A 59 4.93 -12.16 8.71
CA ASP A 59 6.22 -12.35 8.07
C ASP A 59 6.34 -11.45 6.84
N ILE A 60 6.73 -10.20 7.06
CA ILE A 60 6.80 -9.14 6.07
C ILE A 60 8.23 -9.01 5.53
N ARG A 61 8.38 -8.88 4.20
CA ARG A 61 9.67 -8.64 3.55
C ARG A 61 9.87 -7.16 3.31
N ALA A 62 11.11 -6.71 3.41
CA ALA A 62 11.54 -5.46 2.81
C ALA A 62 12.16 -5.78 1.45
N LEU A 63 11.60 -5.21 0.39
CA LEU A 63 12.08 -5.35 -0.99
C LEU A 63 12.65 -4.02 -1.49
N PHE A 64 13.24 -3.99 -2.67
CA PHE A 64 13.59 -2.77 -3.38
C PHE A 64 12.78 -2.70 -4.67
N ASN A 65 12.00 -1.61 -4.86
CA ASN A 65 11.13 -1.42 -6.03
C ASN A 65 10.09 -2.56 -6.24
N HIS A 66 9.60 -3.22 -5.18
CA HIS A 66 8.72 -4.40 -5.26
C HIS A 66 9.32 -5.62 -5.97
N ASP A 67 10.63 -5.65 -6.16
CA ASP A 67 11.34 -6.76 -6.80
C ASP A 67 11.59 -7.86 -5.78
N ASP A 68 10.92 -8.99 -5.94
CA ASP A 68 11.03 -10.14 -5.04
C ASP A 68 12.39 -10.87 -5.13
N SER A 69 13.18 -10.56 -6.15
CA SER A 69 14.58 -10.98 -6.26
C SER A 69 15.55 -10.10 -5.45
N LEU A 70 15.11 -8.91 -5.02
CA LEU A 70 15.90 -7.93 -4.25
C LEU A 70 15.35 -7.76 -2.82
N VAL A 71 15.55 -8.79 -2.00
CA VAL A 71 15.13 -8.81 -0.59
C VAL A 71 16.17 -8.07 0.25
N LEU A 72 15.76 -6.95 0.86
CA LEU A 72 16.61 -6.16 1.75
C LEU A 72 16.60 -6.66 3.19
N GLY A 73 15.49 -7.28 3.60
CA GLY A 73 15.32 -7.81 4.96
C GLY A 73 13.95 -8.47 5.16
N ARG A 74 13.72 -8.96 6.39
CA ARG A 74 12.51 -9.74 6.74
C ARG A 74 12.21 -9.63 8.23
N THR A 75 10.94 -9.49 8.61
CA THR A 75 10.55 -9.47 10.03
C THR A 75 10.83 -10.82 10.71
N GLY A 76 10.59 -11.93 10.01
CA GLY A 76 10.76 -13.28 10.55
C GLY A 76 12.19 -13.67 10.95
N ASN A 77 13.23 -12.96 10.48
CA ASN A 77 14.62 -13.13 10.90
C ASN A 77 15.21 -11.93 11.64
N GLY A 78 14.36 -10.94 12.00
CA GLY A 78 14.76 -9.76 12.76
C GLY A 78 15.55 -8.71 12.00
N THR A 79 15.71 -8.83 10.67
CA THR A 79 16.39 -7.80 9.85
C THR A 79 15.46 -6.67 9.40
N VAL A 80 14.17 -6.78 9.67
CA VAL A 80 13.17 -5.72 9.55
C VAL A 80 12.44 -5.60 10.88
N THR A 81 12.34 -4.37 11.39
CA THR A 81 11.49 -4.03 12.53
C THR A 81 10.42 -3.06 12.06
N LEU A 82 9.16 -3.37 12.33
CA LEU A 82 8.02 -2.52 12.02
C LEU A 82 7.31 -2.09 13.29
N GLY A 83 6.87 -0.84 13.33
CA GLY A 83 6.11 -0.27 14.43
C GLY A 83 5.07 0.73 13.94
N VAL A 84 4.09 1.02 14.77
CA VAL A 84 3.02 1.98 14.48
C VAL A 84 3.05 3.10 15.51
N ASP A 85 3.00 4.35 15.02
CA ASP A 85 2.81 5.54 15.84
C ASP A 85 1.59 6.35 15.34
N ASP A 86 1.47 7.61 15.77
CA ASP A 86 0.35 8.47 15.38
C ASP A 86 0.45 8.97 13.92
N VAL A 87 1.62 8.86 13.28
CA VAL A 87 1.85 9.26 11.89
C VAL A 87 1.55 8.11 10.94
N GLY A 88 2.01 6.89 11.28
CA GLY A 88 1.88 5.77 10.36
C GLY A 88 2.61 4.51 10.77
N LEU A 89 2.84 3.62 9.79
CA LEU A 89 3.72 2.46 9.89
C LEU A 89 5.13 2.89 9.57
N PHE A 90 6.00 2.90 10.57
CA PHE A 90 7.43 3.13 10.40
C PHE A 90 8.20 1.81 10.52
N GLY A 91 9.44 1.80 10.04
CA GLY A 91 10.29 0.63 10.21
C GLY A 91 11.74 0.89 9.90
N ASP A 92 12.54 -0.04 10.39
CA ASP A 92 13.98 -0.14 10.19
C ASP A 92 14.32 -1.40 9.39
N ILE A 93 15.20 -1.25 8.42
CA ILE A 93 15.72 -2.34 7.60
C ILE A 93 17.24 -2.40 7.80
N ILE A 94 17.73 -3.49 8.39
CA ILE A 94 19.16 -3.76 8.55
C ILE A 94 19.69 -4.36 7.25
N ILE A 95 20.60 -3.65 6.60
CA ILE A 95 21.13 -4.01 5.29
C ILE A 95 22.26 -5.02 5.42
N ASN A 96 22.18 -6.11 4.68
CA ASN A 96 23.23 -7.10 4.59
C ASN A 96 24.46 -6.51 3.84
N ARG A 97 25.54 -6.25 4.56
CA ARG A 97 26.79 -5.69 3.98
C ARG A 97 27.49 -6.65 2.99
N ASN A 98 27.19 -7.95 3.07
CA ASN A 98 27.73 -8.94 2.15
C ASN A 98 26.94 -9.08 0.86
N ASP A 99 25.82 -8.36 0.73
CA ASP A 99 25.01 -8.30 -0.47
C ASP A 99 25.24 -6.98 -1.22
N PRO A 100 25.97 -6.99 -2.35
CA PRO A 100 26.28 -5.78 -3.11
C PRO A 100 25.04 -5.07 -3.63
N GLN A 101 23.92 -5.79 -3.86
CA GLN A 101 22.68 -5.21 -4.34
C GLN A 101 21.96 -4.46 -3.21
N ALA A 102 21.92 -5.03 -2.01
CA ALA A 102 21.36 -4.37 -0.84
C ALA A 102 22.19 -3.12 -0.44
N VAL A 103 23.51 -3.22 -0.46
CA VAL A 103 24.42 -2.06 -0.25
C VAL A 103 24.20 -1.01 -1.34
N GLY A 104 24.01 -1.42 -2.59
CA GLY A 104 23.68 -0.53 -3.70
C GLY A 104 22.34 0.18 -3.51
N ALA A 105 21.32 -0.49 -2.99
CA ALA A 105 20.03 0.11 -2.64
C ALA A 105 20.19 1.16 -1.52
N TYR A 106 20.92 0.82 -0.45
CA TYR A 106 21.26 1.73 0.63
C TYR A 106 21.95 3.01 0.12
N ALA A 107 22.97 2.86 -0.72
CA ALA A 107 23.72 3.99 -1.27
C ALA A 107 22.85 4.93 -2.11
N ARG A 108 21.86 4.38 -2.85
CA ARG A 108 20.90 5.19 -3.64
C ARG A 108 19.95 5.98 -2.72
N VAL A 109 19.47 5.37 -1.64
CA VAL A 109 18.66 6.08 -0.65
C VAL A 109 19.48 7.16 0.05
N GLN A 110 20.72 6.85 0.46
CA GLN A 110 21.62 7.80 1.12
C GLN A 110 21.93 8.99 0.24
N ARG A 111 22.09 8.78 -1.06
CA ARG A 111 22.38 9.86 -2.04
C ARG A 111 21.12 10.68 -2.38
N GLY A 112 19.92 10.19 -2.06
CA GLY A 112 18.66 10.84 -2.37
C GLY A 112 18.09 10.50 -3.77
N ASP A 113 18.58 9.45 -4.42
CA ASP A 113 18.01 8.97 -5.70
C ASP A 113 16.68 8.24 -5.47
N VAL A 114 16.48 7.71 -4.28
CA VAL A 114 15.29 6.98 -3.84
C VAL A 114 14.76 7.66 -2.59
N VAL A 115 13.64 8.33 -2.74
CA VAL A 115 13.02 9.16 -1.68
C VAL A 115 11.61 8.70 -1.31
N GLY A 116 11.07 7.74 -2.01
CA GLY A 116 9.74 7.24 -1.80
C GLY A 116 9.73 5.82 -1.25
N CYS A 117 8.60 5.44 -0.69
CA CYS A 117 8.34 4.06 -0.36
C CYS A 117 6.94 3.63 -0.80
N SER A 118 6.75 2.35 -0.78
CA SER A 118 5.52 1.68 -1.12
C SER A 118 5.36 0.44 -0.25
N PHE A 119 4.19 -0.16 -0.27
CA PHE A 119 3.96 -1.44 0.38
C PHE A 119 2.97 -2.28 -0.43
N GLY A 120 3.15 -3.59 -0.40
CA GLY A 120 2.28 -4.56 -1.04
C GLY A 120 1.29 -5.15 -0.03
N PHE A 121 -0.01 -5.05 -0.33
CA PHE A 121 -1.05 -5.53 0.58
C PHE A 121 -2.23 -6.16 -0.16
N MET A 122 -3.03 -6.91 0.57
CA MET A 122 -4.34 -7.38 0.15
C MET A 122 -5.39 -6.82 1.12
N PRO A 123 -6.36 -6.02 0.65
CA PRO A 123 -7.45 -5.58 1.52
C PRO A 123 -8.35 -6.75 1.86
N ILE A 124 -8.68 -6.90 3.15
CA ILE A 124 -9.60 -7.93 3.67
C ILE A 124 -10.99 -7.32 3.86
N LYS A 125 -11.04 -6.13 4.44
CA LYS A 125 -12.29 -5.41 4.70
C LYS A 125 -12.19 -3.97 4.22
N ILE A 126 -13.10 -3.61 3.31
CA ILE A 126 -13.20 -2.27 2.70
C ILE A 126 -14.59 -1.72 3.00
N ASN A 127 -14.66 -0.45 3.37
CA ASN A 127 -15.88 0.34 3.34
C ASN A 127 -15.81 1.30 2.15
N THR A 128 -16.69 1.13 1.16
CA THR A 128 -16.77 2.00 -0.02
C THR A 128 -17.95 2.96 0.14
N GLU A 129 -17.68 4.25 0.07
CA GLU A 129 -18.65 5.33 0.16
C GLU A 129 -18.71 6.11 -1.16
N GLU A 130 -19.92 6.38 -1.66
CA GLU A 130 -20.17 7.32 -2.73
C GLU A 130 -20.41 8.71 -2.11
N ARG A 131 -19.61 9.70 -2.48
CA ARG A 131 -19.69 11.06 -1.97
C ARG A 131 -20.71 11.88 -2.78
N ASP A 132 -21.14 13.02 -2.25
CA ASP A 132 -22.14 13.91 -2.87
C ASP A 132 -21.72 14.44 -4.24
N ASP A 133 -20.41 14.57 -4.50
CA ASP A 133 -19.83 14.98 -5.78
C ASP A 133 -19.75 13.83 -6.81
N GLY A 134 -20.21 12.63 -6.44
CA GLY A 134 -20.16 11.43 -7.27
C GLY A 134 -18.80 10.72 -7.28
N SER A 135 -17.85 11.16 -6.47
CA SER A 135 -16.59 10.45 -6.24
C SER A 135 -16.78 9.29 -5.27
N TYR A 136 -15.78 8.41 -5.18
CA TYR A 136 -15.79 7.22 -4.31
C TYR A 136 -14.59 7.24 -3.37
N LEU A 137 -14.83 6.83 -2.13
CA LEU A 137 -13.79 6.61 -1.13
C LEU A 137 -13.82 5.17 -0.64
N ASP A 138 -12.71 4.45 -0.86
CA ASP A 138 -12.43 3.19 -0.17
C ASP A 138 -11.71 3.47 1.16
N THR A 139 -12.33 3.10 2.25
CA THR A 139 -11.68 3.06 3.56
C THR A 139 -11.23 1.63 3.83
N ILE A 140 -9.92 1.39 3.85
CA ILE A 140 -9.34 0.09 4.15
C ILE A 140 -9.32 -0.11 5.67
N LEU A 141 -10.18 -1.00 6.16
CA LEU A 141 -10.36 -1.28 7.59
C LEU A 141 -9.52 -2.47 8.07
N GLU A 142 -9.33 -3.47 7.20
CA GLU A 142 -8.48 -4.64 7.47
C GLU A 142 -7.72 -5.02 6.21
N LEU A 143 -6.45 -5.38 6.37
CA LEU A 143 -5.55 -5.72 5.27
C LEU A 143 -4.51 -6.75 5.72
N GLU A 144 -3.92 -7.43 4.76
CA GLU A 144 -2.73 -8.25 4.92
C GLU A 144 -1.57 -7.57 4.21
N ILE A 145 -0.44 -7.36 4.89
CA ILE A 145 0.76 -6.71 4.34
C ILE A 145 1.77 -7.81 4.02
N PHE A 146 2.29 -7.83 2.79
CA PHE A 146 3.27 -8.82 2.34
C PHE A 146 4.68 -8.27 2.31
N GLU A 147 4.81 -7.00 1.93
CA GLU A 147 6.10 -6.36 1.81
C GLU A 147 6.02 -4.83 1.97
N VAL A 148 7.17 -4.26 2.28
CA VAL A 148 7.43 -2.83 2.30
C VAL A 148 8.65 -2.55 1.43
N SER A 149 8.65 -1.45 0.66
CA SER A 149 9.71 -1.21 -0.33
C SER A 149 10.13 0.25 -0.39
N PRO A 150 11.42 0.57 -0.26
CA PRO A 150 11.99 1.77 -0.86
C PRO A 150 11.81 1.74 -2.39
N CYS A 151 11.26 2.82 -2.97
CA CYS A 151 10.92 2.88 -4.40
C CYS A 151 11.48 4.12 -5.08
N THR A 152 12.03 3.92 -6.29
CA THR A 152 12.57 4.99 -7.14
C THR A 152 11.44 5.89 -7.67
N PHE A 153 10.36 5.28 -8.11
CA PHE A 153 9.19 6.00 -8.58
C PHE A 153 8.00 5.67 -7.70
N PRO A 154 7.28 6.71 -7.25
CA PRO A 154 5.98 6.50 -6.67
C PRO A 154 5.08 5.89 -7.73
N ALA A 155 4.67 4.67 -7.56
CA ALA A 155 3.75 4.14 -8.53
C ALA A 155 2.72 3.22 -7.89
N TYR A 156 1.47 3.62 -8.09
CA TYR A 156 0.58 2.59 -8.65
C TYR A 156 1.08 2.34 -10.08
N PRO A 157 1.50 1.13 -10.46
CA PRO A 157 1.75 0.85 -11.87
C PRO A 157 0.48 1.25 -12.63
N GLN A 158 0.61 2.12 -13.63
CA GLN A 158 -0.57 2.61 -14.39
C GLN A 158 -1.43 1.46 -14.92
N THR A 159 -0.81 0.30 -15.15
CA THR A 159 -1.48 -0.95 -15.53
C THR A 159 -2.36 -1.53 -14.41
N GLU A 160 -1.96 -1.47 -13.14
CA GLU A 160 -2.80 -1.93 -12.02
C GLU A 160 -3.95 -0.95 -11.76
N ILE A 161 -3.70 0.35 -11.85
CA ILE A 161 -4.74 1.38 -11.75
C ILE A 161 -5.76 1.22 -12.87
N ALA A 162 -5.33 1.07 -14.12
CA ALA A 162 -6.23 0.87 -15.26
C ALA A 162 -7.05 -0.42 -15.12
N ALA A 163 -6.46 -1.51 -14.62
CA ALA A 163 -7.18 -2.75 -14.36
C ALA A 163 -8.21 -2.60 -13.24
N ARG A 164 -7.87 -1.92 -12.15
CA ARG A 164 -8.80 -1.63 -11.02
C ARG A 164 -9.94 -0.73 -11.48
N GLN A 165 -9.64 0.34 -12.22
CA GLN A 165 -10.65 1.25 -12.77
C GLN A 165 -11.63 0.49 -13.66
N LYS A 166 -11.14 -0.34 -14.60
CA LYS A 166 -11.97 -1.15 -15.49
C LYS A 166 -12.87 -2.13 -14.72
N ASP A 167 -12.31 -2.82 -13.71
CA ASP A 167 -13.07 -3.73 -12.84
C ASP A 167 -14.18 -2.97 -12.11
N PHE A 168 -13.88 -1.78 -11.55
CA PHE A 168 -14.84 -0.92 -10.86
C PHE A 168 -15.96 -0.42 -11.78
N GLU A 169 -15.63 0.12 -12.95
CA GLU A 169 -16.60 0.57 -13.95
C GLU A 169 -17.52 -0.56 -14.40
N SER A 170 -16.98 -1.76 -14.61
CA SER A 170 -17.73 -2.97 -14.96
C SER A 170 -18.74 -3.35 -13.86
N GLN A 171 -18.31 -3.36 -12.60
CA GLN A 171 -19.20 -3.66 -11.47
C GLN A 171 -20.29 -2.59 -11.29
N ARG A 172 -19.94 -1.32 -11.46
CA ARG A 172 -20.89 -0.20 -11.42
C ARG A 172 -21.94 -0.32 -12.52
N ARG A 173 -21.51 -0.65 -13.74
CA ARG A 173 -22.42 -0.88 -14.86
C ARG A 173 -23.39 -2.03 -14.59
N ALA A 174 -22.91 -3.17 -14.12
CA ALA A 174 -23.73 -4.34 -13.78
C ALA A 174 -24.74 -4.02 -12.67
N LYS A 175 -24.33 -3.28 -11.63
CA LYS A 175 -25.23 -2.82 -10.56
C LYS A 175 -26.32 -1.89 -11.10
N ARG A 176 -25.97 -0.97 -11.98
CA ARG A 176 -26.93 -0.04 -12.61
C ARG A 176 -27.96 -0.79 -13.48
N GLU A 177 -27.50 -1.74 -14.29
CA GLU A 177 -28.38 -2.56 -15.14
C GLU A 177 -29.37 -3.38 -14.28
N THR A 178 -28.89 -3.97 -13.18
CA THR A 178 -29.73 -4.72 -12.23
C THR A 178 -30.80 -3.81 -11.60
N LEU A 179 -30.42 -2.60 -11.19
CA LEU A 179 -31.37 -1.62 -10.63
C LEU A 179 -32.42 -1.17 -11.65
N ILE A 180 -32.03 -0.94 -12.91
CA ILE A 180 -32.95 -0.58 -14.00
C ILE A 180 -33.94 -1.72 -14.25
N LYS A 181 -33.46 -2.97 -14.34
CA LYS A 181 -34.29 -4.14 -14.51
C LYS A 181 -35.31 -4.28 -13.38
N ARG A 182 -34.85 -4.15 -12.12
CA ARG A 182 -35.71 -4.23 -10.94
C ARG A 182 -36.77 -3.13 -10.91
N LYS A 183 -36.40 -1.88 -11.29
CA LYS A 183 -37.36 -0.77 -11.41
C LYS A 183 -38.42 -1.05 -12.48
N LYS A 184 -38.05 -1.63 -13.61
CA LYS A 184 -38.95 -2.00 -14.69
C LYS A 184 -39.94 -3.10 -14.22
N GLU A 185 -39.46 -4.16 -13.59
CA GLU A 185 -40.28 -5.23 -13.03
C GLU A 185 -41.29 -4.72 -11.99
N ILE A 186 -40.87 -3.76 -11.13
CA ILE A 186 -41.77 -3.13 -10.15
C ILE A 186 -42.86 -2.33 -10.89
N LYS A 187 -42.50 -1.52 -11.89
CA LYS A 187 -43.49 -0.73 -12.66
C LYS A 187 -44.50 -1.64 -13.37
N GLU A 188 -44.05 -2.74 -13.99
CA GLU A 188 -44.93 -3.68 -14.65
C GLU A 188 -45.86 -4.40 -13.66
N LYS A 189 -45.33 -4.76 -12.48
CA LYS A 189 -46.11 -5.47 -11.44
C LYS A 189 -47.20 -4.60 -10.82
N PHE A 190 -46.97 -3.31 -10.71
CA PHE A 190 -47.93 -2.37 -10.08
C PHE A 190 -48.67 -1.53 -11.14
N LYS A 191 -48.47 -1.77 -12.45
CA LYS A 191 -49.10 -1.01 -13.56
C LYS A 191 -49.02 0.52 -13.40
N LEU A 192 -47.84 1.01 -12.93
CA LEU A 192 -47.51 2.43 -12.77
C LEU A 192 -46.92 2.98 -14.05
#